data_23c466e73eb17e6e2b77ef54258ccbc6
#
_entry.id   23c466e73eb17e6e2b77ef54258ccbc6
#
_cell.length_a   1.000
_cell.length_b   1.000
_cell.length_c   1.000
_cell.angle_alpha   90.00
_cell.angle_beta   90.00
_cell.angle_gamma   90.00
#
_symmetry.space_group_name_H-M   'P 1'
#
loop_
_entity.id
_entity.type
_entity.pdbx_description
1 polymer ?
#
loop_
_entity_poly.entity_id
_entity_poly.type
_entity_poly.pdbx_seq_one_letter_code
_entity_poly.pdbx_strand_id
1 'polypeptide(L)'
;KTTDKSEYESEIRPYLELIGLGTEELDFLYQESQKVISLADLNTEEDDEGELLCDCEFTLAYGTKILLHNTKLRLKKGFKYGLLGQNDCGKTTLMRAIADGSVDGFPDPEEVRTVFVEADIQGELSHLNCVDYVLEFPAIKNANITREQVQDILIKVGFSQGRSEGGNYDDPISSLSGGWRMKLALARAMLQKADILLMDEPTNHLDVKNVKWVQSYINSLTDTTVIMVSHDSGLLDNCCDYILQIDKLKLK
;
A
#
# COMPACT_ATOMS: atom_id res chain seq x y z
N LYS A 1 25.96 1.10 -6.39
CA LYS A 1 27.08 1.99 -6.05
C LYS A 1 28.40 1.41 -6.53
N THR A 2 28.67 1.33 -7.79
CA THR A 2 30.03 1.21 -8.30
C THR A 2 30.22 2.27 -9.36
N THR A 3 30.67 3.38 -8.90
CA THR A 3 31.08 4.50 -9.73
C THR A 3 32.50 4.33 -10.25
N ASP A 4 33.21 3.30 -9.80
CA ASP A 4 34.58 3.03 -10.26
C ASP A 4 34.57 1.98 -11.38
N LYS A 5 35.04 2.41 -12.56
CA LYS A 5 35.17 1.57 -13.76
C LYS A 5 36.03 0.33 -13.49
N SER A 6 37.09 0.45 -12.68
CA SER A 6 38.02 -0.65 -12.38
C SER A 6 37.36 -1.77 -11.56
N GLU A 7 36.47 -1.39 -10.63
CA GLU A 7 35.72 -2.35 -9.82
C GLU A 7 34.67 -3.07 -10.66
N TYR A 8 33.92 -2.34 -11.49
CA TYR A 8 32.96 -2.90 -12.43
C TYR A 8 33.63 -3.88 -13.42
N GLU A 9 34.77 -3.49 -13.98
CA GLU A 9 35.53 -4.36 -14.85
C GLU A 9 36.01 -5.64 -14.16
N SER A 10 36.47 -5.56 -12.93
CA SER A 10 36.95 -6.73 -12.18
C SER A 10 35.83 -7.73 -11.87
N GLU A 11 34.61 -7.25 -11.65
CA GLU A 11 33.45 -8.09 -11.34
C GLU A 11 32.84 -8.73 -12.61
N ILE A 12 32.76 -7.99 -13.71
CA ILE A 12 32.04 -8.43 -14.92
C ILE A 12 32.93 -9.20 -15.91
N ARG A 13 34.23 -8.89 -15.97
CA ARG A 13 35.18 -9.52 -16.90
C ARG A 13 35.15 -11.05 -16.88
N PRO A 14 35.15 -11.75 -15.73
CA PRO A 14 35.12 -13.21 -15.72
C PRO A 14 33.90 -13.82 -16.41
N TYR A 15 32.77 -13.13 -16.37
CA TYR A 15 31.53 -13.58 -17.02
C TYR A 15 31.55 -13.34 -18.53
N LEU A 16 32.12 -12.21 -18.98
CA LEU A 16 32.23 -11.89 -20.41
C LEU A 16 33.21 -12.81 -21.13
N GLU A 17 34.33 -13.14 -20.47
CA GLU A 17 35.29 -14.11 -21.00
C GLU A 17 34.68 -15.50 -21.20
N LEU A 18 33.78 -15.93 -20.30
CA LEU A 18 33.05 -17.20 -20.40
C LEU A 18 32.13 -17.25 -21.64
N ILE A 19 31.59 -16.12 -22.07
CA ILE A 19 30.69 -16.04 -23.25
C ILE A 19 31.39 -15.53 -24.50
N GLY A 20 32.71 -15.35 -24.44
CA GLY A 20 33.55 -14.99 -25.59
C GLY A 20 33.46 -13.52 -26.01
N LEU A 21 33.07 -12.62 -25.12
CA LEU A 21 33.04 -11.19 -25.36
C LEU A 21 34.32 -10.52 -24.85
N GLY A 22 34.76 -9.46 -25.55
CA GLY A 22 36.02 -8.79 -25.31
C GLY A 22 35.91 -7.49 -24.47
N THR A 23 37.00 -6.72 -24.47
CA THR A 23 37.08 -5.46 -23.72
C THR A 23 36.25 -4.33 -24.32
N GLU A 24 35.96 -4.35 -25.64
CA GLU A 24 35.12 -3.33 -26.28
C GLU A 24 33.64 -3.44 -25.82
N GLU A 25 33.15 -4.66 -25.68
CA GLU A 25 31.80 -4.93 -25.19
C GLU A 25 31.68 -4.58 -23.69
N LEU A 26 32.75 -4.75 -22.92
CA LEU A 26 32.80 -4.37 -21.51
C LEU A 26 32.69 -2.85 -21.33
N ASP A 27 33.40 -2.08 -22.19
CA ASP A 27 33.29 -0.62 -22.22
C ASP A 27 31.88 -0.15 -22.60
N PHE A 28 31.28 -0.80 -23.59
CA PHE A 28 29.88 -0.51 -23.96
C PHE A 28 28.90 -0.79 -22.84
N LEU A 29 28.99 -1.95 -22.17
CA LEU A 29 28.14 -2.31 -21.04
C LEU A 29 28.33 -1.35 -19.85
N TYR A 30 29.56 -0.93 -19.59
CA TYR A 30 29.83 0.07 -18.55
C TYR A 30 29.17 1.41 -18.89
N GLN A 31 29.29 1.91 -20.12
CA GLN A 31 28.64 3.15 -20.54
C GLN A 31 27.11 3.07 -20.49
N GLU A 32 26.51 1.95 -20.91
CA GLU A 32 25.07 1.75 -20.80
C GLU A 32 24.61 1.66 -19.33
N SER A 33 25.39 0.99 -18.46
CA SER A 33 25.09 0.95 -17.03
C SER A 33 25.15 2.35 -16.38
N GLN A 34 26.11 3.20 -16.78
CA GLN A 34 26.19 4.58 -16.30
C GLN A 34 25.01 5.43 -16.79
N LYS A 35 24.52 5.22 -18.01
CA LYS A 35 23.30 5.88 -18.49
C LYS A 35 22.07 5.48 -17.66
N VAL A 36 21.93 4.20 -17.35
CA VAL A 36 20.83 3.71 -16.51
C VAL A 36 20.94 4.28 -15.08
N ILE A 37 22.15 4.33 -14.51
CA ILE A 37 22.40 4.92 -13.19
C ILE A 37 22.10 6.42 -13.22
N SER A 38 22.56 7.16 -14.26
CA SER A 38 22.27 8.60 -14.39
C SER A 38 20.78 8.88 -14.62
N LEU A 39 20.06 8.02 -15.35
CA LEU A 39 18.62 8.11 -15.49
C LEU A 39 17.89 7.81 -14.17
N ALA A 40 18.40 6.87 -13.37
CA ALA A 40 17.88 6.60 -12.05
C ALA A 40 18.14 7.76 -11.06
N ASP A 41 19.32 8.39 -11.14
CA ASP A 41 19.66 9.58 -10.34
C ASP A 41 18.87 10.83 -10.79
N LEU A 42 18.59 10.99 -12.08
CA LEU A 42 17.73 12.05 -12.62
C LEU A 42 16.27 11.86 -12.20
N ASN A 43 15.78 10.62 -12.12
CA ASN A 43 14.44 10.33 -11.61
C ASN A 43 14.29 10.58 -10.09
N THR A 44 15.38 10.79 -9.35
CA THR A 44 15.32 11.17 -7.94
C THR A 44 15.26 12.69 -7.70
N GLU A 45 15.53 13.52 -8.71
CA GLU A 45 15.55 14.99 -8.58
C GLU A 45 14.47 15.75 -9.37
N GLU A 46 13.79 15.11 -10.36
CA GLU A 46 12.87 15.81 -11.27
C GLU A 46 11.38 15.51 -11.10
N ASP A 47 10.96 14.67 -10.16
CA ASP A 47 9.54 14.36 -9.95
C ASP A 47 8.91 15.26 -8.87
N ASP A 48 8.96 16.59 -9.08
CA ASP A 48 8.35 17.59 -8.20
C ASP A 48 6.90 17.93 -8.60
N GLU A 49 6.29 17.13 -9.46
CA GLU A 49 4.88 17.26 -9.80
C GLU A 49 4.02 16.48 -8.79
N GLY A 50 3.28 17.18 -7.97
CA GLY A 50 2.29 16.66 -7.02
C GLY A 50 2.36 17.32 -5.65
N GLU A 51 1.19 17.51 -5.04
CA GLU A 51 1.06 18.01 -3.68
C GLU A 51 1.65 17.00 -2.69
N LEU A 52 2.61 17.46 -1.89
CA LEU A 52 3.28 16.65 -0.88
C LEU A 52 2.37 16.48 0.35
N LEU A 53 2.03 15.25 0.71
CA LEU A 53 1.27 14.94 1.92
C LEU A 53 2.16 14.75 3.14
N CYS A 54 3.34 14.15 2.94
CA CYS A 54 4.25 13.83 4.02
C CYS A 54 5.69 13.84 3.52
N ASP A 55 6.60 14.46 4.29
CA ASP A 55 8.05 14.34 4.15
C ASP A 55 8.65 14.30 5.56
N CYS A 56 8.84 13.13 6.10
CA CYS A 56 9.31 12.94 7.47
C CYS A 56 10.51 12.00 7.55
N GLU A 57 11.35 12.21 8.56
CA GLU A 57 12.48 11.35 8.88
C GLU A 57 12.29 10.78 10.29
N PHE A 58 12.32 9.45 10.41
CA PHE A 58 11.97 8.77 11.66
C PHE A 58 12.75 7.49 11.89
N THR A 59 12.65 7.00 13.12
CA THR A 59 13.12 5.67 13.53
C THR A 59 11.93 4.89 14.08
N LEU A 60 11.69 3.69 13.55
CA LEU A 60 10.62 2.81 14.01
C LEU A 60 11.19 1.63 14.78
N ALA A 61 10.69 1.43 15.99
CA ALA A 61 11.05 0.29 16.83
C ALA A 61 9.79 -0.49 17.27
N TYR A 62 9.94 -1.80 17.48
CA TYR A 62 8.91 -2.64 18.08
C TYR A 62 9.51 -3.37 19.29
N GLY A 63 9.08 -3.00 20.49
CA GLY A 63 9.70 -3.42 21.72
C GLY A 63 11.17 -2.97 21.77
N THR A 64 12.11 -3.90 21.87
CA THR A 64 13.54 -3.63 21.89
C THR A 64 14.22 -3.70 20.51
N LYS A 65 13.47 -4.07 19.46
CA LYS A 65 14.00 -4.25 18.11
C LYS A 65 13.76 -3.01 17.26
N ILE A 66 14.83 -2.42 16.71
CA ILE A 66 14.74 -1.37 15.70
C ILE A 66 14.40 -2.03 14.37
N LEU A 67 13.31 -1.59 13.75
CA LEU A 67 12.82 -2.06 12.46
C LEU A 67 13.26 -1.14 11.31
N LEU A 68 13.20 0.17 11.54
CA LEU A 68 13.70 1.19 10.63
C LEU A 68 14.53 2.21 11.44
N HIS A 69 15.65 2.66 10.89
CA HIS A 69 16.55 3.57 11.58
C HIS A 69 16.87 4.79 10.73
N ASN A 70 16.46 5.97 11.22
CA ASN A 70 16.73 7.26 10.59
C ASN A 70 16.41 7.24 9.09
N THR A 71 15.17 6.91 8.75
CA THR A 71 14.71 6.72 7.37
C THR A 71 13.71 7.79 6.95
N LYS A 72 13.67 8.10 5.67
CA LYS A 72 12.70 9.06 5.11
C LYS A 72 11.47 8.35 4.56
N LEU A 73 10.30 8.96 4.80
CA LEU A 73 9.05 8.63 4.13
C LEU A 73 8.53 9.89 3.44
N ARG A 74 8.41 9.82 2.13
CA ARG A 74 7.88 10.91 1.31
C ARG A 74 6.66 10.41 0.55
N LEU A 75 5.51 11.03 0.77
CA LEU A 75 4.25 10.66 0.15
C LEU A 75 3.64 11.85 -0.57
N LYS A 76 3.21 11.63 -1.80
CA LYS A 76 2.49 12.60 -2.63
C LYS A 76 1.01 12.25 -2.68
N LYS A 77 0.15 13.25 -2.72
CA LYS A 77 -1.31 13.10 -2.78
C LYS A 77 -1.75 12.39 -4.07
N GLY A 78 -2.68 11.45 -3.93
CA GLY A 78 -3.27 10.71 -5.05
C GLY A 78 -2.41 9.59 -5.63
N PHE A 79 -1.15 9.43 -5.19
CA PHE A 79 -0.27 8.37 -5.68
C PHE A 79 -0.44 7.06 -4.90
N LYS A 80 -0.12 5.95 -5.56
CA LYS A 80 -0.21 4.60 -5.01
C LYS A 80 1.17 4.03 -4.84
N TYR A 81 1.47 3.60 -3.62
CA TYR A 81 2.77 3.08 -3.19
C TYR A 81 2.65 1.60 -2.83
N GLY A 82 3.48 0.76 -3.45
CA GLY A 82 3.67 -0.63 -3.05
C GLY A 82 4.78 -0.74 -2.02
N LEU A 83 4.49 -1.27 -0.82
CA LEU A 83 5.48 -1.46 0.22
C LEU A 83 6.04 -2.87 0.18
N LEU A 84 7.30 -3.01 -0.20
CA LEU A 84 8.01 -4.28 -0.31
C LEU A 84 9.06 -4.46 0.79
N GLY A 85 9.38 -5.70 1.08
CA GLY A 85 10.41 -6.07 2.04
C GLY A 85 10.29 -7.52 2.46
N GLN A 86 11.33 -8.06 3.08
CA GLN A 86 11.32 -9.42 3.61
C GLN A 86 10.22 -9.62 4.66
N ASN A 87 9.84 -10.86 4.90
CA ASN A 87 8.92 -11.17 5.99
C ASN A 87 9.54 -10.71 7.32
N ASP A 88 8.70 -10.22 8.23
CA ASP A 88 9.09 -9.70 9.55
C ASP A 88 10.07 -8.50 9.53
N CYS A 89 10.20 -7.80 8.40
CA CYS A 89 10.99 -6.57 8.31
C CYS A 89 10.27 -5.33 8.87
N GLY A 90 8.99 -5.45 9.24
CA GLY A 90 8.22 -4.39 9.87
C GLY A 90 7.20 -3.67 8.97
N LYS A 91 6.81 -4.24 7.81
CA LYS A 91 5.82 -3.66 6.91
C LYS A 91 4.49 -3.32 7.62
N THR A 92 3.86 -4.32 8.21
CA THR A 92 2.59 -4.14 8.96
C THR A 92 2.77 -3.21 10.15
N THR A 93 3.92 -3.28 10.85
CA THR A 93 4.23 -2.38 11.98
C THR A 93 4.33 -0.93 11.51
N LEU A 94 4.99 -0.67 10.38
CA LEU A 94 5.08 0.67 9.79
C LEU A 94 3.68 1.18 9.43
N MET A 95 2.86 0.38 8.79
CA MET A 95 1.51 0.77 8.40
C MET A 95 0.63 1.08 9.61
N ARG A 96 0.72 0.27 10.67
CA ARG A 96 0.01 0.55 11.94
C ARG A 96 0.52 1.83 12.60
N ALA A 97 1.84 2.05 12.64
CA ALA A 97 2.43 3.26 13.20
C ALA A 97 1.98 4.52 12.43
N ILE A 98 1.84 4.43 11.10
CA ILE A 98 1.28 5.52 10.27
C ILE A 98 -0.21 5.73 10.62
N ALA A 99 -1.00 4.65 10.71
CA ALA A 99 -2.43 4.72 11.03
C ALA A 99 -2.71 5.31 12.42
N ASP A 100 -1.84 4.99 13.39
CA ASP A 100 -1.97 5.44 14.78
C ASP A 100 -1.34 6.83 15.02
N GLY A 101 -0.72 7.44 13.98
CA GLY A 101 -0.04 8.74 14.09
C GLY A 101 1.22 8.70 14.98
N SER A 102 1.84 7.52 15.15
CA SER A 102 3.01 7.33 16.02
C SER A 102 4.36 7.46 15.29
N VAL A 103 4.34 7.81 14.01
CA VAL A 103 5.56 8.09 13.22
C VAL A 103 5.98 9.54 13.43
N ASP A 104 7.20 9.76 13.92
CA ASP A 104 7.73 11.10 14.17
C ASP A 104 7.73 11.94 12.89
N GLY A 105 7.20 13.17 12.98
CA GLY A 105 7.14 14.11 11.86
C GLY A 105 6.07 13.77 10.80
N PHE A 106 5.26 12.74 11.02
CA PHE A 106 4.08 12.48 10.19
C PHE A 106 2.98 13.51 10.50
N PRO A 107 2.18 13.96 9.52
CA PRO A 107 1.10 14.91 9.75
C PRO A 107 0.10 14.43 10.79
N ASP A 108 -0.50 15.40 11.51
CA ASP A 108 -1.53 15.10 12.50
C ASP A 108 -2.75 14.43 11.84
N PRO A 109 -3.41 13.45 12.49
CA PRO A 109 -4.66 12.85 12.00
C PRO A 109 -5.79 13.85 11.71
N GLU A 110 -5.75 15.05 12.28
CA GLU A 110 -6.67 16.14 11.95
C GLU A 110 -6.37 16.81 10.60
N GLU A 111 -5.10 16.80 10.17
CA GLU A 111 -4.65 17.35 8.89
C GLU A 111 -4.70 16.32 7.77
N VAL A 112 -4.24 15.09 8.04
CA VAL A 112 -4.18 13.99 7.07
C VAL A 112 -4.85 12.75 7.66
N ARG A 113 -6.05 12.48 7.20
CA ARG A 113 -6.84 11.33 7.68
C ARG A 113 -6.33 10.03 7.08
N THR A 114 -5.73 9.21 7.92
CA THR A 114 -5.23 7.89 7.54
C THR A 114 -6.20 6.79 7.98
N VAL A 115 -6.54 5.89 7.06
CA VAL A 115 -7.43 4.76 7.34
C VAL A 115 -6.74 3.45 7.00
N PHE A 116 -6.65 2.55 7.97
CA PHE A 116 -6.14 1.20 7.78
C PHE A 116 -7.31 0.24 7.48
N VAL A 117 -7.23 -0.44 6.34
CA VAL A 117 -8.24 -1.40 5.88
C VAL A 117 -7.86 -2.78 6.37
N GLU A 118 -8.66 -3.29 7.29
CA GLU A 118 -8.58 -4.66 7.79
C GLU A 118 -9.84 -5.41 7.38
N ALA A 119 -9.65 -6.53 6.67
CA ALA A 119 -10.74 -7.43 6.30
C ALA A 119 -11.13 -8.37 7.46
N ASP A 120 -10.34 -8.38 8.54
CA ASP A 120 -10.61 -9.19 9.71
C ASP A 120 -11.82 -8.63 10.50
N ILE A 121 -12.75 -9.53 10.78
CA ILE A 121 -13.94 -9.21 11.55
C ILE A 121 -13.70 -9.57 13.00
N GLN A 122 -13.86 -8.61 13.89
CA GLN A 122 -13.84 -8.87 15.34
C GLN A 122 -14.95 -9.85 15.71
N GLY A 123 -14.60 -10.95 16.36
CA GLY A 123 -15.53 -12.05 16.67
C GLY A 123 -16.76 -11.63 17.45
N GLU A 124 -16.65 -10.63 18.34
CA GLU A 124 -17.76 -10.11 19.15
C GLU A 124 -18.86 -9.44 18.30
N LEU A 125 -18.51 -8.84 17.16
CA LEU A 125 -19.46 -8.16 16.28
C LEU A 125 -19.91 -9.04 15.10
N SER A 126 -19.48 -10.28 15.04
CA SER A 126 -19.71 -11.20 13.91
C SER A 126 -21.20 -11.52 13.66
N HIS A 127 -22.05 -11.32 14.63
CA HIS A 127 -23.50 -11.54 14.58
C HIS A 127 -24.29 -10.36 13.97
N LEU A 128 -23.66 -9.17 13.87
CA LEU A 128 -24.30 -7.99 13.30
C LEU A 128 -24.44 -8.13 11.79
N ASN A 129 -25.44 -7.47 11.21
CA ASN A 129 -25.50 -7.25 9.76
C ASN A 129 -24.49 -6.19 9.32
N CYS A 130 -24.24 -6.06 8.00
CA CYS A 130 -23.21 -5.16 7.48
C CYS A 130 -23.44 -3.70 7.87
N VAL A 131 -24.68 -3.23 7.86
CA VAL A 131 -25.02 -1.83 8.19
C VAL A 131 -24.74 -1.53 9.65
N ASP A 132 -25.23 -2.38 10.55
CA ASP A 132 -25.05 -2.21 12.00
C ASP A 132 -23.57 -2.35 12.38
N TYR A 133 -22.84 -3.29 11.75
CA TYR A 133 -21.40 -3.44 11.94
C TYR A 133 -20.62 -2.16 11.58
N VAL A 134 -20.94 -1.55 10.44
CA VAL A 134 -20.27 -0.30 10.02
C VAL A 134 -20.60 0.84 10.99
N LEU A 135 -21.85 0.95 11.44
CA LEU A 135 -22.29 1.98 12.39
C LEU A 135 -21.66 1.83 13.78
N GLU A 136 -21.23 0.63 14.17
CA GLU A 136 -20.55 0.40 15.46
C GLU A 136 -19.12 0.97 15.51
N PHE A 137 -18.51 1.26 14.35
CA PHE A 137 -17.15 1.82 14.33
C PHE A 137 -17.09 3.23 14.93
N PRO A 138 -16.16 3.51 15.87
CA PRO A 138 -16.05 4.80 16.53
C PRO A 138 -15.91 5.98 15.57
N ALA A 139 -15.09 5.84 14.52
CA ALA A 139 -14.89 6.89 13.51
C ALA A 139 -16.17 7.22 12.74
N ILE A 140 -17.02 6.22 12.48
CA ILE A 140 -18.32 6.39 11.80
C ILE A 140 -19.34 7.03 12.74
N LYS A 141 -19.40 6.58 14.01
CA LYS A 141 -20.25 7.18 15.05
C LYS A 141 -19.93 8.66 15.28
N ASN A 142 -18.64 8.98 15.38
CA ASN A 142 -18.19 10.37 15.61
C ASN A 142 -18.46 11.29 14.39
N ALA A 143 -18.49 10.73 13.19
CA ALA A 143 -18.81 11.47 11.96
C ALA A 143 -20.32 11.67 11.74
N ASN A 144 -21.19 11.17 12.63
CA ASN A 144 -22.65 11.23 12.50
C ASN A 144 -23.17 10.67 11.16
N ILE A 145 -22.55 9.60 10.65
CA ILE A 145 -22.96 8.93 9.42
C ILE A 145 -24.31 8.25 9.63
N THR A 146 -25.27 8.52 8.74
CA THR A 146 -26.60 7.93 8.84
C THR A 146 -26.66 6.51 8.27
N ARG A 147 -27.70 5.76 8.66
CA ARG A 147 -27.94 4.41 8.17
C ARG A 147 -28.10 4.38 6.64
N GLU A 148 -28.79 5.36 6.09
CA GLU A 148 -29.00 5.51 4.65
C GLU A 148 -27.66 5.71 3.91
N GLN A 149 -26.78 6.54 4.45
CA GLN A 149 -25.44 6.75 3.87
C GLN A 149 -24.59 5.47 3.87
N VAL A 150 -24.69 4.66 4.93
CA VAL A 150 -24.03 3.36 4.97
C VAL A 150 -24.60 2.43 3.91
N GLN A 151 -25.93 2.34 3.79
CA GLN A 151 -26.60 1.51 2.78
C GLN A 151 -26.21 1.92 1.36
N ASP A 152 -26.21 3.22 1.06
CA ASP A 152 -25.81 3.75 -0.26
C ASP A 152 -24.39 3.32 -0.65
N ILE A 153 -23.44 3.41 0.29
CA ILE A 153 -22.07 2.97 0.04
C ILE A 153 -21.97 1.45 -0.10
N LEU A 154 -22.69 0.68 0.71
CA LEU A 154 -22.74 -0.78 0.56
C LEU A 154 -23.28 -1.19 -0.81
N ILE A 155 -24.35 -0.54 -1.28
CA ILE A 155 -24.88 -0.77 -2.63
C ILE A 155 -23.83 -0.40 -3.69
N LYS A 156 -23.12 0.70 -3.53
CA LYS A 156 -22.07 1.15 -4.46
C LYS A 156 -20.94 0.13 -4.61
N VAL A 157 -20.57 -0.58 -3.55
CA VAL A 157 -19.56 -1.65 -3.62
C VAL A 157 -20.13 -3.02 -4.01
N GLY A 158 -21.43 -3.07 -4.31
CA GLY A 158 -22.10 -4.25 -4.89
C GLY A 158 -22.92 -5.09 -3.92
N PHE A 159 -23.12 -4.66 -2.68
CA PHE A 159 -24.10 -5.29 -1.80
C PHE A 159 -25.53 -4.99 -2.29
N SER A 160 -26.47 -5.82 -1.89
CA SER A 160 -27.88 -5.64 -2.20
C SER A 160 -28.76 -5.96 -0.99
N GLN A 161 -30.02 -5.60 -1.05
CA GLN A 161 -31.01 -6.02 -0.10
C GLN A 161 -31.72 -7.28 -0.59
N GLY A 162 -31.82 -8.29 0.27
CA GLY A 162 -32.46 -9.55 -0.06
C GLY A 162 -31.56 -10.56 -0.80
N ARG A 163 -32.14 -11.66 -1.25
CA ARG A 163 -31.40 -12.74 -1.92
C ARG A 163 -31.05 -12.32 -3.35
N SER A 164 -29.78 -11.98 -3.56
CA SER A 164 -29.18 -11.79 -4.87
C SER A 164 -27.89 -12.59 -4.97
N GLU A 165 -27.32 -12.71 -6.16
CA GLU A 165 -25.99 -13.32 -6.37
C GLU A 165 -24.85 -12.54 -5.70
N GLY A 166 -25.16 -11.32 -5.19
CA GLY A 166 -24.24 -10.47 -4.41
C GLY A 166 -24.38 -10.67 -2.92
N GLY A 167 -23.50 -10.05 -2.15
CA GLY A 167 -23.61 -10.04 -0.69
C GLY A 167 -24.88 -9.31 -0.25
N ASN A 168 -25.66 -9.92 0.63
CA ASN A 168 -26.80 -9.26 1.24
C ASN A 168 -26.32 -8.50 2.49
N TYR A 169 -26.57 -7.19 2.55
CA TYR A 169 -26.14 -6.38 3.70
C TYR A 169 -26.98 -6.59 4.97
N ASP A 170 -28.12 -7.28 4.86
CA ASP A 170 -28.95 -7.67 5.99
C ASP A 170 -28.46 -8.97 6.67
N ASP A 171 -27.60 -9.75 6.00
CA ASP A 171 -27.06 -10.99 6.54
C ASP A 171 -25.96 -10.70 7.58
N PRO A 172 -25.77 -11.61 8.56
CA PRO A 172 -24.67 -11.50 9.51
C PRO A 172 -23.30 -11.47 8.81
N ILE A 173 -22.39 -10.60 9.27
CA ILE A 173 -21.06 -10.51 8.65
C ILE A 173 -20.26 -11.80 8.76
N SER A 174 -20.56 -12.67 9.72
CA SER A 174 -19.95 -14.00 9.83
C SER A 174 -20.21 -14.88 8.62
N SER A 175 -21.31 -14.67 7.87
CA SER A 175 -21.67 -15.41 6.67
C SER A 175 -20.94 -14.95 5.41
N LEU A 176 -20.28 -13.78 5.45
CA LEU A 176 -19.60 -13.21 4.31
C LEU A 176 -18.34 -13.99 3.92
N SER A 177 -18.15 -14.22 2.61
CA SER A 177 -16.88 -14.68 2.07
C SER A 177 -15.79 -13.63 2.20
N GLY A 178 -14.50 -14.03 2.07
CA GLY A 178 -13.36 -13.11 2.14
C GLY A 178 -13.50 -11.90 1.22
N GLY A 179 -13.96 -12.10 -0.03
CA GLY A 179 -14.20 -11.01 -0.97
C GLY A 179 -15.25 -10.01 -0.51
N TRP A 180 -16.34 -10.49 0.09
CA TRP A 180 -17.38 -9.62 0.64
C TRP A 180 -16.93 -8.89 1.91
N ARG A 181 -16.11 -9.53 2.75
CA ARG A 181 -15.47 -8.88 3.91
C ARG A 181 -14.55 -7.75 3.48
N MET A 182 -13.73 -7.97 2.44
CA MET A 182 -12.88 -6.91 1.86
C MET A 182 -13.72 -5.75 1.33
N LYS A 183 -14.80 -6.02 0.59
CA LYS A 183 -15.71 -4.96 0.11
C LYS A 183 -16.35 -4.19 1.25
N LEU A 184 -16.73 -4.85 2.33
CA LEU A 184 -17.26 -4.22 3.54
C LEU A 184 -16.22 -3.31 4.20
N ALA A 185 -14.96 -3.77 4.31
CA ALA A 185 -13.86 -2.98 4.87
C ALA A 185 -13.57 -1.74 4.02
N LEU A 186 -13.58 -1.88 2.69
CA LEU A 186 -13.40 -0.75 1.77
C LEU A 186 -14.60 0.22 1.80
N ALA A 187 -15.83 -0.28 1.90
CA ALA A 187 -17.02 0.57 2.09
C ALA A 187 -16.92 1.43 3.35
N ARG A 188 -16.44 0.83 4.45
CA ARG A 188 -16.16 1.56 5.70
C ARG A 188 -15.10 2.64 5.52
N ALA A 189 -14.02 2.34 4.80
CA ALA A 189 -12.98 3.31 4.49
C ALA A 189 -13.48 4.48 3.62
N MET A 190 -14.36 4.19 2.64
CA MET A 190 -15.00 5.23 1.82
C MET A 190 -15.80 6.22 2.65
N LEU A 191 -16.54 5.74 3.66
CA LEU A 191 -17.32 6.61 4.56
C LEU A 191 -16.43 7.53 5.41
N GLN A 192 -15.21 7.09 5.70
CA GLN A 192 -14.25 7.87 6.50
C GLN A 192 -13.54 8.95 5.68
N LYS A 193 -13.67 8.96 4.33
CA LYS A 193 -13.03 9.93 3.42
C LYS A 193 -11.52 10.06 3.71
N ALA A 194 -10.81 8.95 3.60
CA ALA A 194 -9.37 8.90 3.87
C ALA A 194 -8.57 9.72 2.86
N ASP A 195 -7.58 10.47 3.34
CA ASP A 195 -6.52 11.08 2.52
C ASP A 195 -5.45 10.03 2.20
N ILE A 196 -5.17 9.14 3.16
CA ILE A 196 -4.26 8.01 3.00
C ILE A 196 -5.00 6.71 3.34
N LEU A 197 -4.97 5.76 2.42
CA LEU A 197 -5.54 4.42 2.57
C LEU A 197 -4.40 3.40 2.70
N LEU A 198 -4.37 2.71 3.82
CA LEU A 198 -3.39 1.66 4.08
C LEU A 198 -4.04 0.29 3.92
N MET A 199 -3.42 -0.60 3.14
CA MET A 199 -3.94 -1.94 2.87
C MET A 199 -2.85 -2.99 3.04
N ASP A 200 -3.08 -3.96 3.92
CA ASP A 200 -2.17 -5.09 4.14
C ASP A 200 -2.77 -6.34 3.50
N GLU A 201 -2.11 -6.85 2.45
CA GLU A 201 -2.52 -8.03 1.67
C GLU A 201 -4.00 -7.99 1.21
N PRO A 202 -4.45 -6.92 0.51
CA PRO A 202 -5.87 -6.70 0.23
C PRO A 202 -6.50 -7.75 -0.70
N THR A 203 -5.70 -8.54 -1.40
CA THR A 203 -6.17 -9.58 -2.32
C THR A 203 -5.98 -11.00 -1.79
N ASN A 204 -5.44 -11.13 -0.58
CA ASN A 204 -5.19 -12.44 0.00
C ASN A 204 -6.51 -13.22 0.20
N HIS A 205 -6.51 -14.49 -0.20
CA HIS A 205 -7.68 -15.37 -0.16
C HIS A 205 -8.90 -14.93 -0.99
N LEU A 206 -8.72 -14.00 -1.94
CA LEU A 206 -9.78 -13.57 -2.86
C LEU A 206 -9.76 -14.39 -4.15
N ASP A 207 -10.95 -14.61 -4.72
CA ASP A 207 -11.08 -15.12 -6.08
C ASP A 207 -10.72 -14.05 -7.13
N VAL A 208 -10.48 -14.49 -8.36
CA VAL A 208 -10.04 -13.62 -9.48
C VAL A 208 -11.01 -12.46 -9.74
N LYS A 209 -12.32 -12.66 -9.56
CA LYS A 209 -13.34 -11.61 -9.76
C LYS A 209 -13.20 -10.51 -8.71
N ASN A 210 -13.01 -10.89 -7.45
CA ASN A 210 -12.83 -9.95 -6.36
C ASN A 210 -11.47 -9.26 -6.41
N VAL A 211 -10.39 -9.93 -6.83
CA VAL A 211 -9.08 -9.29 -7.09
C VAL A 211 -9.22 -8.20 -8.14
N LYS A 212 -9.84 -8.47 -9.29
CA LYS A 212 -10.08 -7.47 -10.34
C LYS A 212 -10.94 -6.31 -9.85
N TRP A 213 -11.92 -6.58 -9.00
CA TRP A 213 -12.74 -5.53 -8.42
C TRP A 213 -11.90 -4.61 -7.51
N VAL A 214 -11.05 -5.18 -6.62
CA VAL A 214 -10.13 -4.40 -5.76
C VAL A 214 -9.16 -3.56 -6.60
N GLN A 215 -8.56 -4.12 -7.65
CA GLN A 215 -7.71 -3.39 -8.60
C GLN A 215 -8.44 -2.19 -9.22
N SER A 216 -9.65 -2.42 -9.74
CA SER A 216 -10.46 -1.36 -10.34
C SER A 216 -10.82 -0.27 -9.34
N TYR A 217 -11.10 -0.65 -8.09
CA TYR A 217 -11.38 0.29 -7.02
C TYR A 217 -10.15 1.16 -6.71
N ILE A 218 -8.98 0.55 -6.49
CA ILE A 218 -7.73 1.28 -6.21
C ILE A 218 -7.41 2.27 -7.34
N ASN A 219 -7.54 1.83 -8.60
CA ASN A 219 -7.27 2.66 -9.76
C ASN A 219 -8.30 3.79 -9.95
N SER A 220 -9.48 3.67 -9.36
CA SER A 220 -10.49 4.73 -9.38
C SER A 220 -10.23 5.86 -8.38
N LEU A 221 -9.32 5.66 -7.43
CA LEU A 221 -8.96 6.66 -6.42
C LEU A 221 -7.99 7.66 -7.03
N THR A 222 -8.41 8.90 -7.26
CA THR A 222 -7.59 9.99 -7.83
C THR A 222 -6.99 10.90 -6.78
N ASP A 223 -7.72 11.17 -5.70
CA ASP A 223 -7.33 12.12 -4.66
C ASP A 223 -6.85 11.44 -3.37
N THR A 224 -7.00 10.12 -3.27
CA THR A 224 -6.58 9.33 -2.10
C THR A 224 -5.23 8.69 -2.38
N THR A 225 -4.28 8.93 -1.51
CA THR A 225 -2.97 8.25 -1.52
C THR A 225 -3.14 6.83 -0.96
N VAL A 226 -2.53 5.86 -1.61
CA VAL A 226 -2.62 4.46 -1.18
C VAL A 226 -1.24 3.93 -0.85
N ILE A 227 -1.11 3.25 0.29
CA ILE A 227 0.06 2.42 0.60
C ILE A 227 -0.43 1.00 0.76
N MET A 228 0.09 0.08 -0.05
CA MET A 228 -0.31 -1.32 0.02
C MET A 228 0.89 -2.26 0.16
N VAL A 229 0.73 -3.27 1.00
CA VAL A 229 1.60 -4.43 1.06
C VAL A 229 0.93 -5.54 0.27
N SER A 230 1.63 -6.16 -0.66
CA SER A 230 1.14 -7.35 -1.36
C SER A 230 2.29 -8.23 -1.83
N HIS A 231 2.05 -9.54 -1.85
CA HIS A 231 2.89 -10.52 -2.52
C HIS A 231 2.44 -10.79 -3.98
N ASP A 232 1.32 -10.20 -4.40
CA ASP A 232 0.82 -10.28 -5.77
C ASP A 232 1.49 -9.20 -6.63
N SER A 233 2.50 -9.59 -7.41
CA SER A 233 3.20 -8.69 -8.35
C SER A 233 2.24 -8.09 -9.37
N GLY A 234 1.24 -8.84 -9.83
CA GLY A 234 0.25 -8.34 -10.77
C GLY A 234 -0.63 -7.22 -10.20
N LEU A 235 -0.94 -7.27 -8.90
CA LEU A 235 -1.62 -6.17 -8.23
C LEU A 235 -0.73 -4.93 -8.16
N LEU A 236 0.53 -5.10 -7.76
CA LEU A 236 1.47 -3.98 -7.63
C LEU A 236 1.76 -3.32 -8.98
N ASP A 237 2.03 -4.11 -10.02
CA ASP A 237 2.33 -3.62 -11.37
C ASP A 237 1.14 -2.86 -11.98
N ASN A 238 -0.10 -3.27 -11.66
CA ASN A 238 -1.30 -2.65 -12.23
C ASN A 238 -1.85 -1.47 -11.41
N CYS A 239 -1.43 -1.30 -10.16
CA CYS A 239 -2.02 -0.31 -9.26
C CYS A 239 -1.02 0.70 -8.69
N CYS A 240 0.28 0.37 -8.57
CA CYS A 240 1.23 1.24 -7.90
C CYS A 240 1.98 2.14 -8.88
N ASP A 241 2.14 3.41 -8.49
CA ASP A 241 2.96 4.39 -9.20
C ASP A 241 4.42 4.32 -8.72
N TYR A 242 4.63 3.98 -7.45
CA TYR A 242 5.94 3.89 -6.80
C TYR A 242 6.06 2.66 -5.92
N ILE A 243 7.30 2.22 -5.73
CA ILE A 243 7.65 1.13 -4.81
C ILE A 243 8.50 1.69 -3.67
N LEU A 244 8.06 1.43 -2.45
CA LEU A 244 8.81 1.66 -1.22
C LEU A 244 9.39 0.33 -0.76
N GLN A 245 10.70 0.23 -0.66
CA GLN A 245 11.37 -1.00 -0.26
C GLN A 245 12.01 -0.86 1.11
N ILE A 246 11.68 -1.78 2.03
CA ILE A 246 12.40 -1.93 3.30
C ILE A 246 13.60 -2.83 3.07
N ASP A 247 14.81 -2.24 3.18
CA ASP A 247 16.08 -2.95 3.09
C ASP A 247 17.08 -2.40 4.10
N LYS A 248 17.76 -3.28 4.85
CA LYS A 248 18.81 -2.94 5.83
C LYS A 248 18.39 -1.82 6.80
N LEU A 249 17.20 -1.92 7.38
CA LEU A 249 16.59 -0.94 8.30
C LEU A 249 16.34 0.44 7.67
N LYS A 250 16.28 0.54 6.37
CA LYS A 250 15.96 1.77 5.61
C LYS A 250 14.77 1.54 4.69
N LEU A 251 14.01 2.60 4.50
CA LEU A 251 13.02 2.72 3.45
C LEU A 251 13.68 3.41 2.25
N LYS A 252 13.52 2.85 1.07
CA LYS A 252 14.08 3.36 -0.20
C LYS A 252 12.96 3.48 -1.23
#